data_a8f26877e9fd01319db11590c594b1f8
#
_entry.id   a8f26877e9fd01319db11590c594b1f8
#
_cell.length_a   1.000
_cell.length_b   1.000
_cell.length_c   1.000
_cell.angle_alpha   90.00
_cell.angle_beta   90.00
_cell.angle_gamma   90.00
#
_symmetry.space_group_name_H-M   'P 1'
#
loop_
_entity.id
_entity.type
_entity.pdbx_description
1 polymer ?
#
loop_
_entity_poly.entity_id
_entity_poly.type
_entity_poly.pdbx_seq_one_letter_code
_entity_poly.pdbx_strand_id
1 'polypeptide(L)'
;MADEQSALLLGIDSDHAYIAVMLDENTDVAPLWVTLRDVGAQLSPLDVGLAITATALATWHNTHRYCPQCGLTTQISDAGWSRTCPKDCVTHFPRTEPAIIVAVHDSEERILLGRRTNWPENWYSTLAGFVEAGESCEAAVVREVREEVGVEIDLESLQYLGSQPWPYPASLMLGYSALASTTEFKPSEDEIAQIRWLSREELSSQCESGILKLPNPAAISWHLIEHWYGQPLNPEWTRG
;
A
#
# COMPACT_ATOMS: atom_id res chain seq x y z
N MET A 1 0.99 34.29 4.15
CA MET A 1 0.65 33.57 5.39
C MET A 1 -0.26 32.42 4.97
N ALA A 2 0.10 31.18 5.31
CA ALA A 2 -0.80 30.04 5.05
C ALA A 2 -2.10 30.29 5.83
N ASP A 3 -3.25 30.05 5.19
CA ASP A 3 -4.55 30.13 5.82
C ASP A 3 -4.57 29.08 6.94
N GLU A 4 -5.13 29.42 8.12
CA GLU A 4 -5.25 28.47 9.25
C GLU A 4 -5.95 27.15 8.84
N GLN A 5 -6.74 27.18 7.79
CA GLN A 5 -7.41 26.01 7.21
C GLN A 5 -6.49 25.06 6.43
N SER A 6 -5.24 25.44 6.15
CA SER A 6 -4.28 24.61 5.43
C SER A 6 -3.27 23.88 6.33
N ALA A 7 -3.29 24.12 7.64
CA ALA A 7 -2.38 23.52 8.61
C ALA A 7 -3.00 22.28 9.28
N LEU A 8 -2.27 21.16 9.26
CA LEU A 8 -2.69 19.87 9.81
C LEU A 8 -1.70 19.45 10.89
N LEU A 9 -2.15 19.19 12.10
CA LEU A 9 -1.32 18.66 13.18
C LEU A 9 -1.10 17.16 12.96
N LEU A 10 0.16 16.76 12.73
CA LEU A 10 0.52 15.35 12.50
C LEU A 10 0.84 14.60 13.79
N GLY A 11 1.34 15.30 14.80
CA GLY A 11 1.70 14.72 16.08
C GLY A 11 2.49 15.67 16.95
N ILE A 12 2.71 15.26 18.18
CA ILE A 12 3.49 15.99 19.18
C ILE A 12 4.39 14.99 19.92
N ASP A 13 5.66 15.33 20.09
CA ASP A 13 6.56 14.66 21.02
C ASP A 13 6.91 15.57 22.22
N SER A 14 7.94 15.24 23.00
CA SER A 14 8.34 16.02 24.17
C SER A 14 8.78 17.45 23.83
N ASP A 15 9.29 17.69 22.63
CA ASP A 15 10.01 18.92 22.26
C ASP A 15 9.41 19.63 21.04
N HIS A 16 8.60 18.92 20.22
CA HIS A 16 8.14 19.41 18.93
C HIS A 16 6.65 19.11 18.68
N ALA A 17 6.00 20.03 17.96
CA ALA A 17 4.74 19.79 17.30
C ALA A 17 4.99 19.74 15.77
N TYR A 18 4.58 18.65 15.15
CA TYR A 18 4.75 18.42 13.71
C TYR A 18 3.51 18.88 12.97
N ILE A 19 3.67 19.80 12.05
CA ILE A 19 2.57 20.40 11.30
C ILE A 19 2.85 20.25 9.81
N ALA A 20 1.90 19.69 9.08
CA ALA A 20 1.89 19.75 7.62
C ALA A 20 1.11 20.99 7.15
N VAL A 21 1.59 21.63 6.11
CA VAL A 21 0.90 22.73 5.45
C VAL A 21 0.55 22.30 4.04
N MET A 22 -0.74 22.29 3.73
CA MET A 22 -1.21 22.07 2.36
C MET A 22 -0.92 23.33 1.54
N LEU A 23 -0.22 23.16 0.42
CA LEU A 23 0.16 24.25 -0.47
C LEU A 23 -0.63 24.15 -1.77
N ASP A 24 -0.88 25.31 -2.40
CA ASP A 24 -1.39 25.34 -3.75
C ASP A 24 -0.33 24.88 -4.76
N GLU A 25 -0.77 24.28 -5.87
CA GLU A 25 0.10 23.70 -6.91
C GLU A 25 1.16 24.67 -7.46
N ASN A 26 0.92 25.97 -7.37
CA ASN A 26 1.82 27.02 -7.88
C ASN A 26 2.72 27.63 -6.80
N THR A 27 2.76 27.06 -5.60
CA THR A 27 3.58 27.61 -4.51
C THR A 27 5.05 27.21 -4.70
N ASP A 28 5.88 28.16 -5.05
CA ASP A 28 7.32 27.96 -5.25
C ASP A 28 8.07 28.09 -3.91
N VAL A 29 8.07 27.02 -3.11
CA VAL A 29 8.74 26.95 -1.79
C VAL A 29 9.90 25.98 -1.75
N ALA A 30 10.11 25.19 -2.80
CA ALA A 30 11.16 24.19 -2.84
C ALA A 30 11.78 24.09 -4.24
N PRO A 31 13.10 23.91 -4.32
CA PRO A 31 13.80 23.78 -5.61
C PRO A 31 13.51 22.47 -6.32
N LEU A 32 13.01 21.45 -5.60
CA LEU A 32 12.69 20.12 -6.12
C LEU A 32 11.51 19.53 -5.36
N TRP A 33 10.53 19.01 -6.11
CA TRP A 33 9.45 18.21 -5.59
C TRP A 33 9.67 16.74 -5.95
N VAL A 34 9.55 15.87 -4.96
CA VAL A 34 9.70 14.42 -5.11
C VAL A 34 8.49 13.71 -4.55
N THR A 35 8.20 12.51 -5.03
CA THR A 35 7.11 11.72 -4.46
C THR A 35 7.61 10.90 -3.26
N LEU A 36 6.74 10.67 -2.30
CA LEU A 36 7.07 9.81 -1.16
C LEU A 36 7.44 8.37 -1.61
N ARG A 37 6.90 7.91 -2.73
CA ARG A 37 7.27 6.61 -3.31
C ARG A 37 8.74 6.54 -3.72
N ASP A 38 9.29 7.64 -4.21
CA ASP A 38 10.66 7.68 -4.72
C ASP A 38 11.69 7.80 -3.60
N VAL A 39 11.34 8.51 -2.52
CA VAL A 39 12.29 8.83 -1.45
C VAL A 39 12.02 8.13 -0.12
N GLY A 40 10.87 7.48 0.04
CA GLY A 40 10.46 6.91 1.34
C GLY A 40 11.47 5.96 1.96
N ALA A 41 12.17 5.16 1.17
CA ALA A 41 13.22 4.26 1.66
C ALA A 41 14.48 4.98 2.17
N GLN A 42 14.64 6.27 1.88
CA GLN A 42 15.80 7.09 2.27
C GLN A 42 15.52 7.98 3.50
N LEU A 43 14.25 8.09 3.88
CA LEU A 43 13.81 8.91 5.01
C LEU A 43 14.00 8.17 6.34
N SER A 44 14.12 8.94 7.43
CA SER A 44 14.06 8.35 8.77
C SER A 44 12.68 7.76 9.06
N PRO A 45 12.54 6.80 10.00
CA PRO A 45 11.24 6.26 10.37
C PRO A 45 10.22 7.32 10.81
N LEU A 46 10.68 8.38 11.50
CA LEU A 46 9.85 9.51 11.89
C LEU A 46 9.36 10.28 10.65
N ASP A 47 10.28 10.65 9.75
CA ASP A 47 9.95 11.44 8.56
C ASP A 47 9.01 10.67 7.62
N VAL A 48 9.20 9.35 7.48
CA VAL A 48 8.27 8.48 6.73
C VAL A 48 6.89 8.53 7.35
N GLY A 49 6.78 8.36 8.67
CA GLY A 49 5.49 8.40 9.37
C GLY A 49 4.77 9.74 9.19
N LEU A 50 5.50 10.85 9.34
CA LEU A 50 4.97 12.20 9.12
C LEU A 50 4.52 12.41 7.67
N ALA A 51 5.35 12.01 6.70
CA ALA A 51 5.04 12.18 5.28
C ALA A 51 3.83 11.32 4.84
N ILE A 52 3.71 10.08 5.32
CA ILE A 52 2.56 9.20 5.09
C ILE A 52 1.29 9.85 5.64
N THR A 53 1.31 10.31 6.90
CA THR A 53 0.17 10.95 7.54
C THR A 53 -0.25 12.24 6.82
N ALA A 54 0.73 13.09 6.48
CA ALA A 54 0.48 14.32 5.74
C ALA A 54 -0.15 14.04 4.37
N THR A 55 0.37 13.04 3.63
CA THR A 55 -0.15 12.65 2.32
C THR A 55 -1.59 12.14 2.44
N ALA A 56 -1.87 11.27 3.41
CA ALA A 56 -3.20 10.72 3.65
C ALA A 56 -4.23 11.83 3.95
N LEU A 57 -3.92 12.71 4.89
CA LEU A 57 -4.80 13.80 5.28
C LEU A 57 -5.01 14.81 4.13
N ALA A 58 -3.94 15.23 3.45
CA ALA A 58 -4.04 16.17 2.34
C ALA A 58 -4.87 15.59 1.18
N THR A 59 -4.66 14.33 0.82
CA THR A 59 -5.44 13.64 -0.21
C THR A 59 -6.91 13.58 0.17
N TRP A 60 -7.21 13.22 1.42
CA TRP A 60 -8.57 13.17 1.91
C TRP A 60 -9.24 14.55 1.91
N HIS A 61 -8.57 15.60 2.40
CA HIS A 61 -9.11 16.97 2.39
C HIS A 61 -9.39 17.48 0.97
N ASN A 62 -8.57 17.12 0.01
CA ASN A 62 -8.74 17.51 -1.39
C ASN A 62 -9.93 16.83 -2.07
N THR A 63 -10.21 15.57 -1.69
CA THR A 63 -11.26 14.75 -2.33
C THR A 63 -12.61 14.76 -1.60
N HIS A 64 -12.65 15.12 -0.30
CA HIS A 64 -13.84 15.02 0.55
C HIS A 64 -14.33 16.39 1.03
N ARG A 65 -14.42 17.35 0.10
CA ARG A 65 -14.79 18.75 0.41
C ARG A 65 -16.26 18.96 0.74
N TYR A 66 -17.13 18.04 0.32
CA TYR A 66 -18.58 18.19 0.42
C TYR A 66 -19.20 17.14 1.34
N CYS A 67 -20.23 17.56 2.08
CA CYS A 67 -21.01 16.63 2.90
C CYS A 67 -21.83 15.69 2.01
N PRO A 68 -21.71 14.36 2.12
CA PRO A 68 -22.45 13.41 1.29
C PRO A 68 -23.97 13.40 1.59
N GLN A 69 -24.40 13.94 2.73
CA GLN A 69 -25.82 14.00 3.08
C GLN A 69 -26.52 15.22 2.52
N CYS A 70 -25.87 16.38 2.46
CA CYS A 70 -26.53 17.64 2.06
C CYS A 70 -25.83 18.42 0.96
N GLY A 71 -24.67 17.97 0.49
CA GLY A 71 -23.90 18.58 -0.61
C GLY A 71 -23.18 19.89 -0.25
N LEU A 72 -23.28 20.40 0.98
CA LEU A 72 -22.60 21.62 1.37
C LEU A 72 -21.12 21.39 1.61
N THR A 73 -20.31 22.43 1.36
CA THR A 73 -18.89 22.43 1.68
C THR A 73 -18.68 22.26 3.18
N THR A 74 -17.87 21.30 3.57
CA THR A 74 -17.48 21.02 4.95
C THR A 74 -16.29 21.87 5.37
N GLN A 75 -16.12 22.07 6.68
CA GLN A 75 -14.99 22.80 7.27
C GLN A 75 -14.01 21.82 7.92
N ILE A 76 -12.72 22.10 7.81
CA ILE A 76 -11.67 21.37 8.51
C ILE A 76 -11.81 21.63 10.01
N SER A 77 -11.72 20.58 10.82
CA SER A 77 -11.84 20.61 12.28
C SER A 77 -10.85 19.64 12.92
N ASP A 78 -10.79 19.63 14.26
CA ASP A 78 -9.91 18.78 15.05
C ASP A 78 -8.44 18.79 14.54
N ALA A 79 -7.92 20.00 14.32
CA ALA A 79 -6.56 20.23 13.83
C ALA A 79 -6.21 19.46 12.55
N GLY A 80 -7.19 19.23 11.70
CA GLY A 80 -7.05 18.51 10.42
C GLY A 80 -7.48 17.06 10.40
N TRP A 81 -7.92 16.50 11.53
CA TRP A 81 -8.31 15.09 11.63
C TRP A 81 -9.79 14.82 11.41
N SER A 82 -10.56 15.86 11.18
CA SER A 82 -11.97 15.72 10.80
C SER A 82 -12.44 16.87 9.90
N ARG A 83 -13.64 16.74 9.37
CA ARG A 83 -14.39 17.80 8.70
C ARG A 83 -15.81 17.83 9.21
N THR A 84 -16.33 19.02 9.48
CA THR A 84 -17.69 19.22 9.98
C THR A 84 -18.59 19.82 8.93
N CYS A 85 -19.84 19.36 8.89
CA CYS A 85 -20.88 19.94 8.05
C CYS A 85 -21.48 21.18 8.73
N PRO A 86 -21.63 22.33 8.04
CA PRO A 86 -22.20 23.55 8.65
C PRO A 86 -23.70 23.42 9.00
N LYS A 87 -24.38 22.37 8.54
CA LYS A 87 -25.75 22.03 8.93
C LYS A 87 -25.84 20.97 10.05
N ASP A 88 -24.73 20.67 10.72
CA ASP A 88 -24.63 19.68 11.79
C ASP A 88 -25.12 18.28 11.42
N CYS A 89 -25.06 17.95 10.12
CA CYS A 89 -25.47 16.64 9.67
C CYS A 89 -24.60 15.54 10.27
N VAL A 90 -23.27 15.69 10.17
CA VAL A 90 -22.32 14.70 10.64
C VAL A 90 -20.88 15.25 10.61
N THR A 91 -20.03 14.72 11.47
CA THR A 91 -18.57 14.85 11.38
C THR A 91 -18.02 13.74 10.50
N HIS A 92 -17.14 14.11 9.58
CA HIS A 92 -16.47 13.18 8.66
C HIS A 92 -15.03 12.98 9.11
N PHE A 93 -14.57 11.74 9.02
CA PHE A 93 -13.21 11.35 9.36
C PHE A 93 -12.45 10.86 8.13
N PRO A 94 -11.10 10.91 8.13
CA PRO A 94 -10.29 10.34 7.06
C PRO A 94 -10.66 8.88 6.79
N ARG A 95 -10.64 8.51 5.51
CA ARG A 95 -10.88 7.13 5.10
C ARG A 95 -9.61 6.32 5.23
N THR A 96 -9.77 5.06 5.64
CA THR A 96 -8.74 4.03 5.56
C THR A 96 -9.39 2.82 4.91
N GLU A 97 -8.86 2.39 3.77
CA GLU A 97 -9.41 1.30 2.95
C GLU A 97 -8.53 0.07 3.11
N PRO A 98 -9.03 -1.00 3.76
CA PRO A 98 -8.24 -2.21 3.96
C PRO A 98 -8.02 -2.92 2.62
N ALA A 99 -6.78 -3.35 2.39
CA ALA A 99 -6.39 -4.18 1.26
C ALA A 99 -5.45 -5.27 1.75
N ILE A 100 -5.66 -6.50 1.32
CA ILE A 100 -4.74 -7.59 1.62
C ILE A 100 -3.57 -7.58 0.63
N ILE A 101 -2.44 -8.11 1.06
CA ILE A 101 -1.30 -8.43 0.24
C ILE A 101 -0.68 -9.72 0.76
N VAL A 102 -0.42 -10.70 -0.11
CA VAL A 102 -0.09 -12.04 0.33
C VAL A 102 1.07 -12.66 -0.44
N ALA A 103 2.07 -13.16 0.30
CA ALA A 103 3.09 -14.07 -0.23
C ALA A 103 2.53 -15.49 -0.22
N VAL A 104 2.14 -15.98 -1.38
CA VAL A 104 1.67 -17.36 -1.56
C VAL A 104 2.86 -18.23 -1.89
N HIS A 105 3.02 -19.33 -1.16
CA HIS A 105 4.03 -20.35 -1.46
C HIS A 105 3.40 -21.74 -1.57
N ASP A 106 4.07 -22.64 -2.27
CA ASP A 106 3.61 -24.03 -2.41
C ASP A 106 4.36 -25.01 -1.49
N SER A 107 4.01 -26.30 -1.57
CA SER A 107 4.65 -27.35 -0.79
C SER A 107 6.11 -27.63 -1.18
N GLU A 108 6.58 -27.12 -2.31
CA GLU A 108 7.97 -27.17 -2.76
C GLU A 108 8.74 -25.89 -2.39
N GLU A 109 8.17 -25.06 -1.51
CA GLU A 109 8.75 -23.78 -1.06
C GLU A 109 8.96 -22.75 -2.19
N ARG A 110 8.23 -22.84 -3.31
CA ARG A 110 8.26 -21.83 -4.37
C ARG A 110 7.28 -20.71 -4.04
N ILE A 111 7.66 -19.46 -4.32
CA ILE A 111 6.78 -18.29 -4.19
C ILE A 111 6.03 -18.03 -5.50
N LEU A 112 4.78 -17.62 -5.37
CA LEU A 112 3.97 -17.13 -6.48
C LEU A 112 4.15 -15.62 -6.62
N LEU A 113 4.64 -15.18 -7.76
CA LEU A 113 4.71 -13.76 -8.10
C LEU A 113 3.92 -13.46 -9.38
N GLY A 114 3.20 -12.34 -9.36
CA GLY A 114 2.40 -11.85 -10.48
C GLY A 114 2.93 -10.55 -11.06
N ARG A 115 2.68 -10.36 -12.37
CA ARG A 115 2.91 -9.11 -13.10
C ARG A 115 1.58 -8.58 -13.62
N ARG A 116 1.21 -7.37 -13.24
CA ARG A 116 0.01 -6.72 -13.76
C ARG A 116 0.16 -6.31 -15.22
N THR A 117 -0.94 -6.27 -15.97
CA THR A 117 -0.96 -5.96 -17.41
C THR A 117 -0.36 -4.59 -17.76
N ASN A 118 -0.47 -3.62 -16.86
CA ASN A 118 0.05 -2.25 -17.04
C ASN A 118 1.48 -2.04 -16.50
N TRP A 119 2.15 -3.10 -16.02
CA TRP A 119 3.53 -3.01 -15.54
C TRP A 119 4.54 -3.38 -16.61
N PRO A 120 5.79 -2.87 -16.52
CA PRO A 120 6.90 -3.35 -17.34
C PRO A 120 7.06 -4.86 -17.26
N GLU A 121 7.60 -5.46 -18.32
CA GLU A 121 7.69 -6.93 -18.48
C GLU A 121 8.49 -7.64 -17.39
N ASN A 122 9.42 -6.94 -16.75
CA ASN A 122 10.27 -7.50 -15.70
C ASN A 122 9.80 -7.16 -14.27
N TRP A 123 8.65 -6.49 -14.07
CA TRP A 123 8.17 -6.11 -12.75
C TRP A 123 7.23 -7.15 -12.16
N TYR A 124 7.60 -7.74 -11.03
CA TYR A 124 6.79 -8.74 -10.33
C TYR A 124 6.57 -8.35 -8.87
N SER A 125 5.49 -8.81 -8.30
CA SER A 125 5.12 -8.60 -6.90
C SER A 125 4.25 -9.74 -6.38
N THR A 126 4.01 -9.74 -5.09
CA THR A 126 2.96 -10.52 -4.42
C THR A 126 1.57 -10.02 -4.85
N LEU A 127 0.56 -10.88 -4.72
CA LEU A 127 -0.83 -10.57 -5.04
C LEU A 127 -1.46 -9.66 -3.98
N ALA A 128 -2.37 -8.79 -4.39
CA ALA A 128 -3.01 -7.83 -3.49
C ALA A 128 -4.35 -7.34 -4.04
N GLY A 129 -5.35 -7.27 -3.16
CA GLY A 129 -6.67 -6.76 -3.50
C GLY A 129 -7.41 -6.13 -2.33
N PHE A 130 -8.50 -5.44 -2.58
CA PHE A 130 -9.28 -4.78 -1.55
C PHE A 130 -10.15 -5.76 -0.78
N VAL A 131 -10.31 -5.49 0.52
CA VAL A 131 -11.31 -6.16 1.33
C VAL A 131 -12.67 -5.54 1.00
N GLU A 132 -13.64 -6.37 0.64
CA GLU A 132 -14.98 -5.92 0.30
C GLU A 132 -15.84 -5.63 1.54
N ALA A 133 -16.94 -4.88 1.34
CA ALA A 133 -17.84 -4.52 2.43
C ALA A 133 -18.49 -5.77 3.05
N GLY A 134 -18.22 -6.00 4.34
CA GLY A 134 -18.72 -7.16 5.09
C GLY A 134 -17.85 -8.41 4.99
N GLU A 135 -16.72 -8.34 4.29
CA GLU A 135 -15.76 -9.43 4.16
C GLU A 135 -14.69 -9.37 5.29
N SER A 136 -14.19 -10.51 5.73
CA SER A 136 -13.00 -10.58 6.58
C SER A 136 -11.73 -10.51 5.73
N CYS A 137 -10.61 -10.09 6.34
CA CYS A 137 -9.33 -10.04 5.62
C CYS A 137 -8.88 -11.41 5.14
N GLU A 138 -9.14 -12.46 5.93
CA GLU A 138 -8.80 -13.84 5.59
C GLU A 138 -9.63 -14.34 4.40
N ALA A 139 -10.91 -13.99 4.34
CA ALA A 139 -11.78 -14.30 3.20
C ALA A 139 -11.31 -13.55 1.94
N ALA A 140 -10.90 -12.28 2.08
CA ALA A 140 -10.35 -11.50 0.98
C ALA A 140 -9.07 -12.11 0.42
N VAL A 141 -8.17 -12.65 1.25
CA VAL A 141 -6.97 -13.36 0.76
C VAL A 141 -7.37 -14.55 -0.12
N VAL A 142 -8.30 -15.39 0.33
CA VAL A 142 -8.74 -16.57 -0.44
C VAL A 142 -9.42 -16.16 -1.75
N ARG A 143 -10.30 -15.17 -1.69
CA ARG A 143 -11.02 -14.67 -2.86
C ARG A 143 -10.09 -14.06 -3.89
N GLU A 144 -9.25 -13.11 -3.50
CA GLU A 144 -8.34 -12.39 -4.42
C GLU A 144 -7.35 -13.35 -5.09
N VAL A 145 -6.74 -14.27 -4.34
CA VAL A 145 -5.84 -15.27 -4.94
C VAL A 145 -6.56 -16.16 -5.92
N ARG A 146 -7.80 -16.58 -5.62
CA ARG A 146 -8.60 -17.38 -6.54
C ARG A 146 -9.01 -16.57 -7.77
N GLU A 147 -9.43 -15.31 -7.63
CA GLU A 147 -9.90 -14.46 -8.72
C GLU A 147 -8.74 -14.04 -9.65
N GLU A 148 -7.62 -13.59 -9.07
CA GLU A 148 -6.47 -13.12 -9.85
C GLU A 148 -5.74 -14.26 -10.58
N VAL A 149 -5.59 -15.42 -9.93
CA VAL A 149 -4.69 -16.48 -10.41
C VAL A 149 -5.26 -17.90 -10.42
N GLY A 150 -6.45 -18.14 -9.88
CA GLY A 150 -7.11 -19.46 -9.85
C GLY A 150 -6.49 -20.45 -8.87
N VAL A 151 -5.60 -20.00 -7.99
CA VAL A 151 -4.95 -20.85 -6.97
C VAL A 151 -5.83 -20.90 -5.71
N GLU A 152 -5.95 -22.08 -5.11
CA GLU A 152 -6.65 -22.27 -3.84
C GLU A 152 -5.66 -22.19 -2.68
N ILE A 153 -6.07 -21.53 -1.60
CA ILE A 153 -5.28 -21.34 -0.39
C ILE A 153 -5.73 -22.30 0.71
N ASP A 154 -4.79 -22.87 1.44
CA ASP A 154 -5.05 -23.52 2.72
C ASP A 154 -5.29 -22.44 3.79
N LEU A 155 -6.53 -22.24 4.19
CA LEU A 155 -6.91 -21.22 5.17
C LEU A 155 -6.24 -21.42 6.55
N GLU A 156 -5.93 -22.65 6.94
CA GLU A 156 -5.28 -22.94 8.22
C GLU A 156 -3.81 -22.52 8.22
N SER A 157 -3.21 -22.38 7.05
CA SER A 157 -1.83 -21.91 6.87
C SER A 157 -1.68 -20.40 6.93
N LEU A 158 -2.79 -19.66 6.88
CA LEU A 158 -2.76 -18.21 6.74
C LEU A 158 -2.13 -17.54 7.96
N GLN A 159 -1.07 -16.76 7.72
CA GLN A 159 -0.36 -16.04 8.75
C GLN A 159 -0.33 -14.54 8.46
N TYR A 160 -0.83 -13.72 9.40
CA TYR A 160 -0.65 -12.27 9.35
C TYR A 160 0.77 -11.89 9.75
N LEU A 161 1.44 -11.09 8.92
CA LEU A 161 2.84 -10.68 9.10
C LEU A 161 3.01 -9.21 9.47
N GLY A 162 2.03 -8.36 9.20
CA GLY A 162 2.10 -6.95 9.51
C GLY A 162 1.23 -6.08 8.60
N SER A 163 1.26 -4.78 8.81
CA SER A 163 0.52 -3.82 8.00
C SER A 163 1.37 -2.64 7.59
N GLN A 164 0.97 -2.00 6.49
CA GLN A 164 1.60 -0.77 5.99
C GLN A 164 0.54 0.22 5.54
N PRO A 165 0.53 1.47 6.08
CA PRO A 165 -0.24 2.55 5.50
C PRO A 165 0.25 2.86 4.08
N TRP A 166 -0.69 2.95 3.14
CA TRP A 166 -0.41 3.19 1.72
C TRP A 166 -1.35 4.27 1.18
N PRO A 167 -1.02 5.57 1.37
CA PRO A 167 -1.92 6.68 1.10
C PRO A 167 -2.06 7.00 -0.39
N TYR A 168 -2.33 5.98 -1.21
CA TYR A 168 -2.51 6.07 -2.65
C TYR A 168 -3.79 5.32 -3.11
N PRO A 169 -4.98 5.90 -2.87
CA PRO A 169 -5.21 7.16 -2.14
C PRO A 169 -5.34 7.01 -0.62
N ALA A 170 -5.78 5.87 -0.07
CA ALA A 170 -6.13 5.70 1.35
C ALA A 170 -6.03 4.27 1.85
N SER A 171 -5.18 3.42 1.26
CA SER A 171 -5.11 2.00 1.62
C SER A 171 -4.34 1.76 2.92
N LEU A 172 -4.79 0.74 3.65
CA LEU A 172 -4.02 0.05 4.68
C LEU A 172 -3.75 -1.37 4.18
N MET A 173 -2.50 -1.63 3.80
CA MET A 173 -2.08 -2.94 3.34
C MET A 173 -1.92 -3.89 4.53
N LEU A 174 -2.57 -5.05 4.47
CA LEU A 174 -2.52 -6.11 5.49
C LEU A 174 -1.77 -7.30 4.90
N GLY A 175 -0.54 -7.51 5.37
CA GLY A 175 0.40 -8.49 4.83
C GLY A 175 0.21 -9.88 5.40
N TYR A 176 0.10 -10.86 4.52
CA TYR A 176 -0.08 -12.27 4.85
C TYR A 176 0.96 -13.16 4.16
N SER A 177 1.18 -14.33 4.74
CA SER A 177 1.78 -15.51 4.09
C SER A 177 0.74 -16.61 4.05
N ALA A 178 0.71 -17.41 2.98
CA ALA A 178 -0.24 -18.52 2.84
C ALA A 178 0.34 -19.67 2.01
N LEU A 179 -0.02 -20.91 2.37
CA LEU A 179 0.28 -22.10 1.59
C LEU A 179 -0.81 -22.31 0.54
N ALA A 180 -0.38 -22.54 -0.69
CA ALA A 180 -1.27 -22.93 -1.78
C ALA A 180 -1.66 -24.42 -1.66
N SER A 181 -2.96 -24.71 -1.74
CA SER A 181 -3.47 -26.07 -1.82
C SER A 181 -3.41 -26.65 -3.24
N THR A 182 -3.33 -25.76 -4.25
CA THR A 182 -3.17 -26.12 -5.67
C THR A 182 -2.04 -25.31 -6.29
N THR A 183 -1.35 -25.86 -7.28
CA THR A 183 -0.27 -25.17 -8.01
C THR A 183 -0.64 -24.82 -9.46
N GLU A 184 -1.76 -25.38 -9.95
CA GLU A 184 -2.30 -24.99 -11.23
C GLU A 184 -2.90 -23.59 -11.13
N PHE A 185 -2.56 -22.74 -12.09
CA PHE A 185 -3.04 -21.37 -12.12
C PHE A 185 -3.73 -21.04 -13.43
N LYS A 186 -4.70 -20.15 -13.37
CA LYS A 186 -5.39 -19.56 -14.52
C LYS A 186 -5.52 -18.05 -14.25
N PRO A 187 -4.58 -17.23 -14.77
CA PRO A 187 -4.61 -15.79 -14.53
C PRO A 187 -5.88 -15.15 -15.09
N SER A 188 -6.36 -14.14 -14.40
CA SER A 188 -7.35 -13.21 -14.93
C SER A 188 -6.69 -12.42 -16.06
N GLU A 189 -7.18 -12.54 -17.29
CA GLU A 189 -6.58 -11.90 -18.48
C GLU A 189 -6.61 -10.37 -18.41
N ASP A 190 -7.53 -9.81 -17.62
CA ASP A 190 -7.70 -8.36 -17.50
C ASP A 190 -6.71 -7.72 -16.52
N GLU A 191 -6.26 -8.44 -15.50
CA GLU A 191 -5.46 -7.88 -14.40
C GLU A 191 -4.03 -8.40 -14.37
N ILE A 192 -3.84 -9.70 -14.54
CA ILE A 192 -2.54 -10.36 -14.41
C ILE A 192 -2.04 -10.83 -15.78
N ALA A 193 -0.98 -10.19 -16.24
CA ALA A 193 -0.35 -10.53 -17.53
C ALA A 193 0.53 -11.78 -17.46
N GLN A 194 1.14 -12.05 -16.31
CA GLN A 194 2.02 -13.19 -16.13
C GLN A 194 2.13 -13.61 -14.66
N ILE A 195 2.24 -14.93 -14.43
CA ILE A 195 2.43 -15.53 -13.12
C ILE A 195 3.63 -16.46 -13.20
N ARG A 196 4.38 -16.54 -12.10
CA ARG A 196 5.52 -17.46 -11.95
C ARG A 196 5.55 -18.07 -10.57
N TRP A 197 5.71 -19.39 -10.49
CA TRP A 197 6.25 -20.08 -9.34
C TRP A 197 7.77 -20.03 -9.42
N LEU A 198 8.44 -19.58 -8.36
CA LEU A 198 9.90 -19.42 -8.33
C LEU A 198 10.47 -20.02 -7.07
N SER A 199 11.48 -20.87 -7.23
CA SER A 199 12.33 -21.27 -6.10
C SER A 199 13.22 -20.08 -5.68
N ARG A 200 13.87 -20.20 -4.50
CA ARG A 200 14.80 -19.15 -4.03
C ARG A 200 15.97 -18.94 -5.01
N GLU A 201 16.48 -20.02 -5.60
CA GLU A 201 17.56 -20.00 -6.59
C GLU A 201 17.12 -19.36 -7.91
N GLU A 202 15.90 -19.66 -8.37
CA GLU A 202 15.34 -19.06 -9.57
C GLU A 202 15.07 -17.57 -9.38
N LEU A 203 14.55 -17.18 -8.21
CA LEU A 203 14.32 -15.76 -7.87
C LEU A 203 15.63 -14.98 -7.93
N SER A 204 16.68 -15.44 -7.21
CA SER A 204 17.98 -14.75 -7.20
C SER A 204 18.61 -14.67 -8.59
N SER A 205 18.65 -15.76 -9.32
CA SER A 205 19.23 -15.80 -10.68
C SER A 205 18.51 -14.86 -11.66
N GLN A 206 17.16 -14.81 -11.60
CA GLN A 206 16.38 -13.93 -12.48
C GLN A 206 16.49 -12.46 -12.08
N CYS A 207 16.62 -12.16 -10.79
CA CYS A 207 16.86 -10.80 -10.31
C CYS A 207 18.26 -10.32 -10.70
N GLU A 208 19.30 -11.15 -10.54
CA GLU A 208 20.69 -10.83 -10.91
C GLU A 208 20.84 -10.58 -12.42
N SER A 209 20.12 -11.34 -13.23
CA SER A 209 20.13 -11.15 -14.70
C SER A 209 19.22 -10.01 -15.18
N GLY A 210 18.43 -9.36 -14.29
CA GLY A 210 17.50 -8.28 -14.63
C GLY A 210 16.22 -8.73 -15.35
N ILE A 211 16.01 -10.04 -15.48
CA ILE A 211 14.78 -10.62 -16.04
C ILE A 211 13.59 -10.34 -15.12
N LEU A 212 13.84 -10.28 -13.81
CA LEU A 212 12.84 -10.01 -12.78
C LEU A 212 13.32 -8.89 -11.85
N LYS A 213 12.41 -7.98 -11.54
CA LYS A 213 12.64 -6.91 -10.56
C LYS A 213 11.54 -6.92 -9.51
N LEU A 214 11.96 -6.77 -8.27
CA LEU A 214 11.11 -6.77 -7.08
C LEU A 214 10.60 -5.37 -6.74
N PRO A 215 9.57 -5.26 -5.86
CA PRO A 215 9.13 -4.00 -5.32
C PRO A 215 10.25 -3.23 -4.60
N ASN A 216 10.01 -1.93 -4.36
CA ASN A 216 10.94 -1.11 -3.57
C ASN A 216 11.06 -1.65 -2.13
N PRO A 217 12.25 -1.60 -1.49
CA PRO A 217 12.46 -2.05 -0.11
C PRO A 217 11.56 -1.39 0.94
N ALA A 218 11.01 -0.20 0.65
CA ALA A 218 10.03 0.44 1.52
C ALA A 218 8.62 -0.19 1.43
N ALA A 219 8.36 -1.08 0.48
CA ALA A 219 7.03 -1.67 0.29
C ALA A 219 6.87 -2.95 1.11
N ILE A 220 5.68 -3.15 1.70
CA ILE A 220 5.37 -4.38 2.45
C ILE A 220 5.56 -5.65 1.60
N SER A 221 5.30 -5.60 0.30
CA SER A 221 5.54 -6.72 -0.61
C SER A 221 7.01 -7.17 -0.66
N TRP A 222 7.97 -6.24 -0.54
CA TRP A 222 9.37 -6.58 -0.38
C TRP A 222 9.60 -7.40 0.89
N HIS A 223 9.07 -6.97 2.02
CA HIS A 223 9.22 -7.63 3.31
C HIS A 223 8.54 -9.00 3.36
N LEU A 224 7.42 -9.16 2.67
CA LEU A 224 6.76 -10.46 2.52
C LEU A 224 7.60 -11.44 1.70
N ILE A 225 8.20 -10.97 0.60
CA ILE A 225 9.12 -11.80 -0.22
C ILE A 225 10.38 -12.14 0.58
N GLU A 226 10.95 -11.17 1.30
CA GLU A 226 12.12 -11.37 2.16
C GLU A 226 11.85 -12.38 3.29
N HIS A 227 10.67 -12.31 3.91
CA HIS A 227 10.24 -13.29 4.93
C HIS A 227 10.22 -14.71 4.36
N TRP A 228 9.61 -14.91 3.18
CA TRP A 228 9.61 -16.20 2.50
C TRP A 228 11.03 -16.62 2.06
N TYR A 229 11.83 -15.69 1.57
CA TYR A 229 13.20 -15.96 1.11
C TYR A 229 14.11 -16.44 2.23
N GLY A 230 13.86 -16.00 3.47
CA GLY A 230 14.53 -16.44 4.69
C GLY A 230 15.87 -15.78 4.97
N GLN A 231 16.27 -14.80 4.17
CA GLN A 231 17.46 -13.95 4.37
C GLN A 231 17.25 -12.59 3.69
N PRO A 232 18.05 -11.54 4.03
CA PRO A 232 17.96 -10.23 3.40
C PRO A 232 18.07 -10.31 1.88
N LEU A 233 17.16 -9.65 1.19
CA LEU A 233 17.19 -9.52 -0.26
C LEU A 233 18.22 -8.46 -0.70
N ASN A 234 18.81 -8.65 -1.89
CA ASN A 234 19.72 -7.65 -2.45
C ASN A 234 18.93 -6.41 -2.92
N PRO A 235 19.20 -5.20 -2.36
CA PRO A 235 18.48 -3.98 -2.77
C PRO A 235 18.60 -3.62 -4.26
N GLU A 236 19.60 -4.14 -4.97
CA GLU A 236 19.77 -3.92 -6.42
C GLU A 236 18.72 -4.66 -7.27
N TRP A 237 17.98 -5.61 -6.68
CA TRP A 237 16.92 -6.35 -7.36
C TRP A 237 15.63 -5.55 -7.56
N THR A 238 15.61 -4.29 -7.13
CA THR A 238 14.42 -3.47 -7.13
C THR A 238 14.11 -2.84 -8.48
N ARG A 239 12.85 -2.45 -8.62
CA ARG A 239 12.39 -1.48 -9.60
C ARG A 239 13.10 -0.16 -9.29
N GLY A 240 13.89 0.31 -10.20
CA GLY A 240 14.56 1.61 -10.08
C GLY A 240 13.57 2.76 -10.08
#